data_8381c8d20ba39d9e84126c92dcf42c27
#
_entry.id   8381c8d20ba39d9e84126c92dcf42c27
#
_cell.length_a   1.000
_cell.length_b   1.000
_cell.length_c   1.000
_cell.angle_alpha   90.00
_cell.angle_beta   90.00
_cell.angle_gamma   90.00
#
_symmetry.space_group_name_H-M   'P 1'
#
loop_
_entity.id
_entity.type
_entity.pdbx_description
1 polymer ?
#
loop_
_entity_poly.entity_id
_entity_poly.type
_entity_poly.pdbx_seq_one_letter_code
_entity_poly.pdbx_strand_id
1 'polypeptide(L)'
;AHFIVQRGRIIEKFFIAMTILCAVCYPFVGVNYDLSKYLPDFAPTKQALDVMEQEFGYPGMARIMVKDVTLPEARTIRQRISRVDGVDLVVGPDLAANVYSTDAFIKNSLTDRFYKDGNAVYQIIFEDGDSDASTHKAINEIYGIVGKDRGCFAGSAVSSKERQESITREIAMAIGMAVV
;
A
#
# COMPACT_ATOMS: atom_id res chain seq x y z
N ALA A 1 -38.05 25.99 22.28
CA ALA A 1 -38.77 25.37 21.17
C ALA A 1 -39.30 26.38 20.17
N HIS A 2 -39.86 27.55 20.60
CA HIS A 2 -40.49 28.53 19.72
C HIS A 2 -39.53 29.21 18.71
N PHE A 3 -38.27 29.41 19.08
CA PHE A 3 -37.24 30.02 18.22
C PHE A 3 -36.88 29.16 17.00
N ILE A 4 -36.87 27.85 17.18
CA ILE A 4 -36.55 26.86 16.09
C ILE A 4 -37.68 26.83 15.06
N VAL A 5 -38.94 26.86 15.50
CA VAL A 5 -40.12 26.83 14.61
C VAL A 5 -40.25 28.12 13.77
N GLN A 6 -39.96 29.27 14.34
CA GLN A 6 -40.05 30.56 13.59
C GLN A 6 -38.92 30.77 12.57
N ARG A 7 -37.75 30.13 12.76
CA ARG A 7 -36.59 30.28 11.89
C ARG A 7 -36.19 28.99 11.16
N GLY A 8 -37.09 28.02 11.08
CA GLY A 8 -36.82 26.70 10.47
C GLY A 8 -36.16 26.79 9.09
N ARG A 9 -36.66 27.65 8.21
CA ARG A 9 -36.10 27.84 6.86
C ARG A 9 -34.68 28.42 6.86
N ILE A 10 -34.30 29.21 7.88
CA ILE A 10 -32.95 29.78 7.99
C ILE A 10 -32.00 28.68 8.49
N ILE A 11 -32.43 27.90 9.45
CA ILE A 11 -31.69 26.77 10.01
C ILE A 11 -31.46 25.71 8.92
N GLU A 12 -32.48 25.37 8.15
CA GLU A 12 -32.39 24.45 7.01
C GLU A 12 -31.34 24.90 5.98
N LYS A 13 -31.42 26.16 5.53
CA LYS A 13 -30.46 26.74 4.60
C LYS A 13 -29.03 26.74 5.16
N PHE A 14 -28.87 27.02 6.47
CA PHE A 14 -27.57 26.98 7.13
C PHE A 14 -26.98 25.56 7.13
N PHE A 15 -27.79 24.52 7.44
CA PHE A 15 -27.35 23.14 7.40
C PHE A 15 -27.01 22.68 5.99
N ILE A 16 -27.80 23.03 5.01
CA ILE A 16 -27.52 22.73 3.60
C ILE A 16 -26.20 23.39 3.16
N ALA A 17 -25.99 24.66 3.48
CA ALA A 17 -24.75 25.36 3.15
C ALA A 17 -23.53 24.72 3.85
N MET A 18 -23.68 24.34 5.12
CA MET A 18 -22.63 23.65 5.89
C MET A 18 -22.32 22.28 5.30
N THR A 19 -23.31 21.51 4.88
CA THR A 19 -23.14 20.21 4.24
C THR A 19 -22.38 20.35 2.91
N ILE A 20 -22.75 21.33 2.09
CA ILE A 20 -22.04 21.63 0.84
C ILE A 20 -20.59 22.03 1.11
N LEU A 21 -20.35 22.88 2.10
CA LEU A 21 -19.01 23.27 2.51
C LEU A 21 -18.16 22.06 2.94
N CYS A 22 -18.72 21.18 3.78
CA CYS A 22 -18.05 19.95 4.21
C CYS A 22 -17.74 19.02 3.04
N ALA A 23 -18.69 18.89 2.09
CA ALA A 23 -18.48 18.08 0.89
C ALA A 23 -17.34 18.61 0.00
N VAL A 24 -17.22 19.94 -0.12
CA VAL A 24 -16.11 20.57 -0.86
C VAL A 24 -14.78 20.44 -0.13
N CYS A 25 -14.78 20.48 1.20
CA CYS A 25 -13.57 20.32 2.01
C CYS A 25 -13.11 18.85 2.13
N TYR A 26 -13.99 17.89 1.87
CA TYR A 26 -13.69 16.45 2.02
C TYR A 26 -12.43 15.98 1.28
N PRO A 27 -12.21 16.32 -0.02
CA PRO A 27 -11.02 15.89 -0.74
C PRO A 27 -9.70 16.50 -0.21
N PHE A 28 -9.77 17.55 0.62
CA PHE A 28 -8.59 18.16 1.23
C PHE A 28 -8.23 17.57 2.59
N VAL A 29 -9.07 16.67 3.12
CA VAL A 29 -8.81 15.98 4.39
C VAL A 29 -7.91 14.77 4.12
N GLY A 30 -6.64 14.89 4.47
CA GLY A 30 -5.70 13.77 4.48
C GLY A 30 -6.00 12.83 5.67
N VAL A 31 -6.37 11.60 5.38
CA VAL A 31 -6.52 10.56 6.42
C VAL A 31 -5.22 9.79 6.52
N ASN A 32 -4.59 9.82 7.69
CA ASN A 32 -3.40 9.01 7.94
C ASN A 32 -3.81 7.61 8.42
N TYR A 33 -3.48 6.59 7.64
CA TYR A 33 -3.78 5.18 7.94
C TYR A 33 -2.65 4.46 8.68
N ASP A 34 -1.55 5.17 8.96
CA ASP A 34 -0.42 4.63 9.71
C ASP A 34 -0.75 4.61 11.21
N LEU A 35 -1.02 3.41 11.71
CA LEU A 35 -1.35 3.20 13.11
C LEU A 35 -0.17 3.48 14.06
N SER A 36 1.06 3.45 13.58
CA SER A 36 2.25 3.71 14.39
C SER A 36 2.31 5.18 14.84
N LYS A 37 1.76 6.08 14.04
CA LYS A 37 1.66 7.52 14.37
C LYS A 37 0.67 7.86 15.49
N TYR A 38 -0.20 6.92 15.84
CA TYR A 38 -1.15 7.07 16.95
C TYR A 38 -0.62 6.53 18.29
N LEU A 39 0.58 5.95 18.31
CA LEU A 39 1.20 5.53 19.56
C LEU A 39 1.63 6.76 20.35
N PRO A 40 1.47 6.73 21.70
CA PRO A 40 1.98 7.81 22.56
C PRO A 40 3.50 7.95 22.44
N ASP A 41 4.01 9.19 22.46
CA ASP A 41 5.44 9.50 22.29
C ASP A 41 6.34 8.84 23.36
N PHE A 42 5.79 8.53 24.53
CA PHE A 42 6.52 7.83 25.60
C PHE A 42 6.62 6.31 25.37
N ALA A 43 5.91 5.76 24.40
CA ALA A 43 5.96 4.32 24.14
C ALA A 43 7.33 3.94 23.56
N PRO A 44 8.04 2.91 24.14
CA PRO A 44 9.35 2.50 23.64
C PRO A 44 9.33 2.08 22.16
N THR A 45 8.22 1.49 21.72
CA THR A 45 8.03 1.11 20.31
C THR A 45 7.97 2.35 19.40
N LYS A 46 7.30 3.43 19.82
CA LYS A 46 7.23 4.67 19.04
C LYS A 46 8.60 5.31 18.92
N GLN A 47 9.34 5.41 20.03
CA GLN A 47 10.70 5.96 20.04
C GLN A 47 11.66 5.15 19.16
N ALA A 48 11.56 3.83 19.18
CA ALA A 48 12.37 2.96 18.32
C ALA A 48 12.03 3.14 16.83
N LEU A 49 10.74 3.26 16.50
CA LEU A 49 10.29 3.52 15.13
C LEU A 49 10.76 4.88 14.63
N ASP A 50 10.66 5.93 15.46
CA ASP A 50 11.10 7.28 15.10
C ASP A 50 12.62 7.34 14.83
N VAL A 51 13.43 6.64 15.64
CA VAL A 51 14.87 6.51 15.41
C VAL A 51 15.15 5.74 14.12
N MET A 52 14.45 4.64 13.88
CA MET A 52 14.61 3.87 12.64
C MET A 52 14.22 4.69 11.41
N GLU A 53 13.11 5.44 11.48
CA GLU A 53 12.66 6.30 10.39
C GLU A 53 13.65 7.43 10.09
N GLN A 54 14.24 8.04 11.12
CA GLN A 54 15.22 9.12 10.97
C GLN A 54 16.57 8.65 10.41
N GLU A 55 17.06 7.48 10.84
CA GLU A 55 18.40 7.01 10.49
C GLU A 55 18.43 6.15 9.23
N PHE A 56 17.37 5.37 8.98
CA PHE A 56 17.34 4.37 7.91
C PHE A 56 16.16 4.55 6.93
N GLY A 57 15.24 5.46 7.22
CA GLY A 57 13.94 5.50 6.58
C GLY A 57 13.02 4.35 7.05
N TYR A 58 11.75 4.42 6.70
CA TYR A 58 10.79 3.34 6.95
C TYR A 58 10.08 2.98 5.64
N PRO A 59 10.81 2.32 4.72
CA PRO A 59 10.29 2.01 3.39
C PRO A 59 9.14 1.02 3.46
N GLY A 60 8.14 1.23 2.61
CA GLY A 60 7.06 0.29 2.41
C GLY A 60 7.55 -1.03 1.82
N MET A 61 6.92 -2.13 2.20
CA MET A 61 7.27 -3.45 1.70
C MET A 61 6.08 -4.19 1.11
N ALA A 62 6.34 -4.87 -0.03
CA ALA A 62 5.39 -5.79 -0.63
C ALA A 62 6.06 -7.11 -0.99
N ARG A 63 5.28 -8.17 -1.00
CA ARG A 63 5.66 -9.48 -1.49
C ARG A 63 4.67 -9.93 -2.54
N ILE A 64 5.17 -10.36 -3.70
CA ILE A 64 4.34 -10.76 -4.82
C ILE A 64 4.73 -12.17 -5.23
N MET A 65 3.76 -13.06 -5.34
CA MET A 65 3.94 -14.37 -5.94
C MET A 65 3.27 -14.37 -7.31
N VAL A 66 4.03 -14.73 -8.34
CA VAL A 66 3.52 -14.88 -9.72
C VAL A 66 3.49 -16.34 -10.08
N LYS A 67 2.34 -16.82 -10.57
CA LYS A 67 2.10 -18.22 -10.93
C LYS A 67 2.48 -18.49 -12.37
N ASP A 68 2.82 -19.75 -12.64
CA ASP A 68 3.07 -20.28 -13.99
C ASP A 68 4.09 -19.44 -14.77
N VAL A 69 5.28 -19.25 -14.19
CA VAL A 69 6.38 -18.45 -14.75
C VAL A 69 7.62 -19.30 -14.91
N THR A 70 8.29 -19.17 -16.02
CA THR A 70 9.65 -19.71 -16.20
C THR A 70 10.71 -18.79 -15.59
N LEU A 71 11.90 -19.30 -15.27
CA LEU A 71 12.99 -18.48 -14.72
C LEU A 71 13.39 -17.28 -15.61
N PRO A 72 13.51 -17.43 -16.96
CA PRO A 72 13.75 -16.26 -17.82
C PRO A 72 12.64 -15.22 -17.78
N GLU A 73 11.37 -15.67 -17.74
CA GLU A 73 10.21 -14.79 -17.62
C GLU A 73 10.20 -14.09 -16.25
N ALA A 74 10.52 -14.81 -15.18
CA ALA A 74 10.64 -14.25 -13.85
C ALA A 74 11.68 -13.13 -13.78
N ARG A 75 12.83 -13.29 -14.46
CA ARG A 75 13.84 -12.24 -14.58
C ARG A 75 13.30 -11.01 -15.30
N THR A 76 12.55 -11.20 -16.38
CA THR A 76 11.95 -10.11 -17.16
C THR A 76 10.92 -9.34 -16.32
N ILE A 77 10.07 -10.05 -15.57
CA ILE A 77 9.10 -9.44 -14.66
C ILE A 77 9.80 -8.61 -13.59
N ARG A 78 10.84 -9.16 -12.95
CA ARG A 78 11.63 -8.40 -11.96
C ARG A 78 12.21 -7.12 -12.55
N GLN A 79 12.80 -7.21 -13.74
CA GLN A 79 13.36 -6.03 -14.43
C GLN A 79 12.31 -4.98 -14.79
N ARG A 80 11.08 -5.40 -15.06
CA ARG A 80 9.97 -4.47 -15.30
C ARG A 80 9.51 -3.82 -14.02
N ILE A 81 9.39 -4.58 -12.94
CA ILE A 81 9.01 -4.05 -11.62
C ILE A 81 10.07 -3.08 -11.10
N SER A 82 11.36 -3.38 -11.26
CA SER A 82 12.46 -2.51 -10.81
C SER A 82 12.58 -1.18 -11.57
N ARG A 83 11.78 -0.97 -12.62
CA ARG A 83 11.72 0.30 -13.37
C ARG A 83 10.51 1.14 -13.02
N VAL A 84 9.66 0.64 -12.14
CA VAL A 84 8.47 1.36 -11.68
C VAL A 84 8.94 2.48 -10.75
N ASP A 85 8.43 3.66 -10.98
CA ASP A 85 8.69 4.85 -10.16
C ASP A 85 8.24 4.62 -8.71
N GLY A 86 9.09 4.93 -7.73
CA GLY A 86 8.86 4.68 -6.30
C GLY A 86 9.26 3.28 -5.82
N VAL A 87 9.92 2.46 -6.65
CA VAL A 87 10.48 1.16 -6.28
C VAL A 87 11.99 1.30 -6.09
N ASP A 88 12.49 1.08 -4.88
CA ASP A 88 13.92 1.12 -4.54
C ASP A 88 14.60 -0.21 -4.88
N LEU A 89 14.07 -1.33 -4.38
CA LEU A 89 14.70 -2.64 -4.55
C LEU A 89 13.68 -3.75 -4.84
N VAL A 90 14.03 -4.63 -5.78
CA VAL A 90 13.27 -5.84 -6.06
C VAL A 90 14.19 -7.06 -5.96
N VAL A 91 13.92 -7.91 -5.00
CA VAL A 91 14.59 -9.21 -4.84
C VAL A 91 13.71 -10.30 -5.44
N GLY A 92 14.28 -11.11 -6.31
CA GLY A 92 13.57 -12.18 -7.01
C GLY A 92 14.45 -13.40 -7.26
N PRO A 93 13.90 -14.41 -7.94
CA PRO A 93 14.57 -15.71 -8.14
C PRO A 93 15.93 -15.63 -8.82
N ASP A 94 16.07 -14.71 -9.75
CA ASP A 94 17.28 -14.53 -10.54
C ASP A 94 18.44 -13.92 -9.72
N LEU A 95 18.17 -13.07 -8.75
CA LEU A 95 19.18 -12.54 -7.84
C LEU A 95 19.63 -13.62 -6.86
N ALA A 96 18.71 -14.42 -6.35
CA ALA A 96 19.05 -15.57 -5.50
C ALA A 96 19.94 -16.58 -6.22
N ALA A 97 19.67 -16.83 -7.51
CA ALA A 97 20.48 -17.73 -8.35
C ALA A 97 21.87 -17.12 -8.69
N ASN A 98 21.96 -15.82 -8.99
CA ASN A 98 23.21 -15.17 -9.40
C ASN A 98 24.22 -14.95 -8.24
N VAL A 99 23.74 -14.68 -7.05
CA VAL A 99 24.61 -14.50 -5.87
C VAL A 99 25.32 -15.80 -5.50
N TYR A 100 24.80 -16.94 -5.94
CA TYR A 100 25.24 -18.27 -5.55
C TYR A 100 25.72 -19.17 -6.68
N SER A 101 25.91 -18.61 -7.88
CA SER A 101 26.39 -19.37 -9.05
C SER A 101 27.87 -19.76 -9.00
N THR A 102 28.58 -19.46 -7.93
CA THR A 102 29.94 -19.95 -7.69
C THR A 102 29.85 -21.15 -6.74
N ASP A 103 29.85 -22.34 -7.35
CA ASP A 103 30.03 -23.66 -6.74
C ASP A 103 28.97 -24.23 -5.77
N ALA A 104 28.35 -25.25 -6.23
CA ALA A 104 27.94 -26.55 -5.65
C ALA A 104 27.60 -26.73 -4.15
N PHE A 105 27.75 -25.74 -3.28
CA PHE A 105 27.58 -25.88 -1.84
C PHE A 105 26.48 -25.06 -1.18
N ILE A 106 25.81 -24.16 -1.89
CA ILE A 106 24.70 -23.45 -1.28
C ILE A 106 23.40 -24.10 -1.71
N LYS A 107 22.88 -24.86 -0.79
CA LYS A 107 21.63 -25.62 -0.88
C LYS A 107 20.54 -24.86 -1.61
N ASN A 108 19.78 -25.58 -2.40
CA ASN A 108 18.50 -25.29 -3.03
C ASN A 108 17.50 -24.48 -2.15
N SER A 109 17.76 -24.38 -0.84
CA SER A 109 16.87 -23.76 0.13
C SER A 109 16.62 -22.25 -0.03
N LEU A 110 17.54 -21.51 -0.64
CA LEU A 110 17.31 -20.08 -0.93
C LEU A 110 16.60 -19.89 -2.26
N THR A 111 16.97 -20.64 -3.27
CA THR A 111 16.26 -20.66 -4.56
C THR A 111 14.81 -21.10 -4.37
N ASP A 112 14.56 -22.11 -3.55
CA ASP A 112 13.23 -22.62 -3.22
C ASP A 112 12.33 -21.60 -2.50
N ARG A 113 12.93 -20.60 -1.86
CA ARG A 113 12.16 -19.50 -1.22
C ARG A 113 11.61 -18.50 -2.23
N PHE A 114 12.26 -18.34 -3.38
CA PHE A 114 11.90 -17.39 -4.41
C PHE A 114 11.33 -18.03 -5.68
N TYR A 115 11.59 -19.33 -5.88
CA TYR A 115 11.07 -20.06 -7.03
C TYR A 115 10.80 -21.52 -6.68
N LYS A 116 9.54 -21.92 -6.81
CA LYS A 116 9.11 -23.28 -6.55
C LYS A 116 7.90 -23.64 -7.41
N ASP A 117 7.92 -24.83 -8.01
CA ASP A 117 6.79 -25.40 -8.78
C ASP A 117 6.23 -24.43 -9.84
N GLY A 118 7.13 -23.73 -10.56
CA GLY A 118 6.73 -22.74 -11.57
C GLY A 118 6.20 -21.42 -11.01
N ASN A 119 6.30 -21.18 -9.70
CA ASN A 119 5.88 -19.93 -9.07
C ASN A 119 7.10 -19.13 -8.64
N ALA A 120 7.11 -17.84 -8.99
CA ALA A 120 8.15 -16.90 -8.63
C ALA A 120 7.67 -15.96 -7.54
N VAL A 121 8.47 -15.73 -6.50
CA VAL A 121 8.21 -14.78 -5.42
C VAL A 121 9.17 -13.61 -5.53
N TYR A 122 8.62 -12.41 -5.44
CA TYR A 122 9.39 -11.16 -5.41
C TYR A 122 9.16 -10.46 -4.08
N GLN A 123 10.22 -9.94 -3.50
CA GLN A 123 10.15 -9.00 -2.39
C GLN A 123 10.50 -7.62 -2.91
N ILE A 124 9.63 -6.66 -2.67
CA ILE A 124 9.74 -5.30 -3.16
C ILE A 124 9.86 -4.37 -1.97
N ILE A 125 10.81 -3.48 -2.05
CA ILE A 125 11.02 -2.38 -1.12
C ILE A 125 10.75 -1.10 -1.90
N PHE A 126 9.89 -0.24 -1.36
CA PHE A 126 9.56 1.06 -1.95
C PHE A 126 10.47 2.16 -1.40
N GLU A 127 10.54 3.27 -2.09
CA GLU A 127 11.29 4.46 -1.62
C GLU A 127 10.59 5.12 -0.43
N ASP A 128 9.26 5.16 -0.46
CA ASP A 128 8.42 5.80 0.54
C ASP A 128 7.70 4.78 1.43
N GLY A 129 7.02 5.28 2.46
CA GLY A 129 6.30 4.46 3.44
C GLY A 129 5.07 3.73 2.90
N ASP A 130 4.56 2.79 3.68
CA ASP A 130 3.44 1.91 3.31
C ASP A 130 2.15 2.64 2.90
N SER A 131 1.92 3.84 3.45
CA SER A 131 0.68 4.60 3.26
C SER A 131 0.82 5.76 2.28
N ASP A 132 2.00 5.94 1.68
CA ASP A 132 2.26 7.04 0.79
C ASP A 132 1.61 6.85 -0.59
N ALA A 133 1.21 7.96 -1.19
CA ALA A 133 0.53 7.95 -2.48
C ALA A 133 1.43 7.44 -3.62
N SER A 134 2.75 7.69 -3.55
CA SER A 134 3.77 7.17 -4.46
C SER A 134 3.83 5.65 -4.41
N THR A 135 3.89 5.07 -3.19
CA THR A 135 3.87 3.62 -2.95
C THR A 135 2.60 2.98 -3.49
N HIS A 136 1.43 3.60 -3.24
CA HIS A 136 0.15 3.08 -3.76
C HIS A 136 0.07 3.17 -5.29
N LYS A 137 0.64 4.21 -5.91
CA LYS A 137 0.76 4.34 -7.36
C LYS A 137 1.66 3.24 -7.94
N ALA A 138 2.83 3.03 -7.33
CA ALA A 138 3.75 1.96 -7.72
C ALA A 138 3.10 0.58 -7.66
N ILE A 139 2.35 0.27 -6.58
CA ILE A 139 1.60 -0.98 -6.45
C ILE A 139 0.58 -1.15 -7.59
N ASN A 140 -0.15 -0.09 -7.98
CA ASN A 140 -1.10 -0.15 -9.09
C ASN A 140 -0.41 -0.45 -10.42
N GLU A 141 0.75 0.13 -10.65
CA GLU A 141 1.56 -0.10 -11.85
C GLU A 141 2.06 -1.55 -11.89
N ILE A 142 2.50 -2.07 -10.76
CA ILE A 142 2.92 -3.47 -10.60
C ILE A 142 1.75 -4.43 -10.83
N TYR A 143 0.52 -4.11 -10.39
CA TYR A 143 -0.68 -4.87 -10.74
C TYR A 143 -0.90 -4.96 -12.25
N GLY A 144 -0.61 -3.88 -12.98
CA GLY A 144 -0.66 -3.85 -14.45
C GLY A 144 0.41 -4.73 -15.12
N ILE A 145 1.61 -4.81 -14.53
CA ILE A 145 2.72 -5.60 -15.06
C ILE A 145 2.50 -7.10 -14.87
N VAL A 146 2.05 -7.49 -13.67
CA VAL A 146 1.91 -8.91 -13.28
C VAL A 146 0.57 -9.49 -13.72
N GLY A 147 -0.49 -8.67 -13.73
CA GLY A 147 -1.87 -9.09 -13.88
C GLY A 147 -2.47 -9.58 -12.56
N LYS A 148 -3.67 -9.15 -12.27
CA LYS A 148 -4.36 -9.47 -11.00
C LYS A 148 -4.67 -10.96 -10.84
N ASP A 149 -4.87 -11.67 -11.94
CA ASP A 149 -5.25 -13.09 -11.93
C ASP A 149 -4.05 -14.03 -11.74
N ARG A 150 -2.86 -13.59 -12.16
CA ARG A 150 -1.62 -14.39 -12.04
C ARG A 150 -0.82 -14.05 -10.78
N GLY A 151 -1.06 -12.88 -10.18
CA GLY A 151 -0.32 -12.36 -9.03
C GLY A 151 -1.09 -12.50 -7.72
N CYS A 152 -0.42 -13.02 -6.69
CA CYS A 152 -0.87 -12.93 -5.30
C CYS A 152 -0.02 -11.88 -4.61
N PHE A 153 -0.67 -10.84 -4.10
CA PHE A 153 -0.01 -9.67 -3.48
C PHE A 153 -0.21 -9.70 -1.97
N ALA A 154 0.84 -9.43 -1.22
CA ALA A 154 0.83 -9.38 0.24
C ALA A 154 1.86 -8.37 0.75
N GLY A 155 1.80 -8.00 2.02
CA GLY A 155 2.72 -7.07 2.67
C GLY A 155 2.04 -5.85 3.26
N SER A 156 2.82 -5.08 4.03
CA SER A 156 2.32 -3.92 4.76
C SER A 156 1.79 -2.83 3.81
N ALA A 157 2.51 -2.51 2.76
CA ALA A 157 2.12 -1.53 1.76
C ALA A 157 0.84 -1.93 1.00
N VAL A 158 0.71 -3.21 0.62
CA VAL A 158 -0.49 -3.72 -0.05
C VAL A 158 -1.70 -3.66 0.88
N SER A 159 -1.54 -4.10 2.14
CA SER A 159 -2.61 -4.07 3.14
C SER A 159 -3.03 -2.65 3.49
N SER A 160 -2.09 -1.70 3.51
CA SER A 160 -2.39 -0.28 3.73
C SER A 160 -3.23 0.28 2.61
N LYS A 161 -2.84 0.02 1.37
CA LYS A 161 -3.59 0.43 0.18
C LYS A 161 -5.00 -0.15 0.15
N GLU A 162 -5.16 -1.46 0.37
CA GLU A 162 -6.46 -2.13 0.36
C GLU A 162 -7.40 -1.59 1.45
N ARG A 163 -6.87 -1.33 2.65
CA ARG A 163 -7.63 -0.68 3.73
C ARG A 163 -8.10 0.71 3.32
N GLN A 164 -7.23 1.53 2.75
CA GLN A 164 -7.58 2.88 2.32
C GLN A 164 -8.67 2.85 1.25
N GLU A 165 -8.57 1.98 0.26
CA GLU A 165 -9.58 1.82 -0.78
C GLU A 165 -10.92 1.33 -0.21
N SER A 166 -10.90 0.39 0.73
CA SER A 166 -12.12 -0.12 1.39
C SER A 166 -12.82 0.96 2.20
N ILE A 167 -12.07 1.67 3.05
CA ILE A 167 -12.61 2.75 3.88
C ILE A 167 -13.19 3.87 3.01
N THR A 168 -12.48 4.28 1.96
CA THR A 168 -12.96 5.33 1.04
C THR A 168 -14.27 4.91 0.37
N ARG A 169 -14.39 3.66 -0.04
CA ARG A 169 -15.62 3.12 -0.64
C ARG A 169 -16.78 3.03 0.37
N GLU A 170 -16.49 2.60 1.60
CA GLU A 170 -17.49 2.52 2.67
C GLU A 170 -18.02 3.90 3.06
N ILE A 171 -17.15 4.89 3.17
CA ILE A 171 -17.53 6.29 3.42
C ILE A 171 -18.40 6.82 2.28
N ALA A 172 -18.03 6.58 1.03
CA ALA A 172 -18.82 7.01 -0.12
C ALA A 172 -20.23 6.37 -0.13
N MET A 173 -20.32 5.07 0.20
CA MET A 173 -21.62 4.39 0.34
C MET A 173 -22.44 4.95 1.51
N ALA A 174 -21.82 5.20 2.66
CA ALA A 174 -22.50 5.77 3.82
C ALA A 174 -23.05 7.18 3.53
N ILE A 175 -22.27 8.03 2.87
CA ILE A 175 -22.72 9.36 2.44
C ILE A 175 -23.88 9.22 1.45
N GLY A 176 -23.78 8.31 0.47
CA GLY A 176 -24.86 8.07 -0.51
C GLY A 176 -26.16 7.64 0.17
N MET A 177 -26.10 6.78 1.19
CA MET A 177 -27.29 6.37 1.96
C MET A 177 -27.83 7.48 2.87
N ALA A 178 -27.00 8.38 3.34
CA ALA A 178 -27.43 9.48 4.21
C ALA A 178 -28.12 10.63 3.45
N VAL A 179 -27.91 10.71 2.14
CA VAL A 179 -28.49 11.76 1.27
C VAL A 179 -29.87 11.34 0.69
N VAL A 180 -30.20 10.05 0.73
CA VAL A 180 -31.52 9.51 0.32
C VAL A 180 -32.48 9.50 1.48
#